data_a40592f33410e66a6e6a2a62c3197f8b
#
_entry.id   a40592f33410e66a6e6a2a62c3197f8b
#
_cell.length_a   1.000
_cell.length_b   1.000
_cell.length_c   1.000
_cell.angle_alpha   90.00
_cell.angle_beta   90.00
_cell.angle_gamma   90.00
#
_symmetry.space_group_name_H-M   'P 1'
#
loop_
_entity.id
_entity.type
_entity.pdbx_description
1 polymer ?
#
loop_
_entity_poly.entity_id
_entity_poly.type
_entity_poly.pdbx_seq_one_letter_code
_entity_poly.pdbx_strand_id
1 'polypeptide(L)'
;MLAIAGEFTGNKYIAGTLEQGSNEPLVINTQELDCTTFVEQVVAIYATVNEGKEGFRDMCTNLQRIRYRGGIRSGYASRLHYISQWIADSAKQHIIHEIDYGPVGRTLPIDLHYMSTHTASYKQLQGNSTLVNEIAKWERAMHGIEAAYIPKQELLRTANELPVYDGDIIALTTNIKGLDVTHIGFAFWENGKLHMLHASSAAGKVIKDHKNLYEYQKNKKNQTGIRVFRGK
;
A
#
# COMPACT_ATOMS: atom_id res chain seq x y z
N MET A 1 14.44 -2.57 2.78
CA MET A 1 13.49 -1.82 1.91
C MET A 1 13.81 -0.32 1.80
N LEU A 2 14.15 0.41 2.87
CA LEU A 2 14.36 1.87 2.81
C LEU A 2 15.45 2.30 1.81
N ALA A 3 16.58 1.60 1.74
CA ALA A 3 17.64 1.89 0.76
C ALA A 3 17.13 1.78 -0.69
N ILE A 4 16.41 0.69 -1.00
CA ILE A 4 15.80 0.48 -2.33
C ILE A 4 14.79 1.60 -2.63
N ALA A 5 13.93 1.95 -1.66
CA ALA A 5 12.96 3.03 -1.81
C ALA A 5 13.64 4.39 -2.06
N GLY A 6 14.80 4.62 -1.46
CA GLY A 6 15.61 5.82 -1.64
C GLY A 6 16.05 6.07 -3.08
N GLU A 7 16.34 5.00 -3.83
CA GLU A 7 16.76 5.08 -5.25
C GLU A 7 15.65 5.64 -6.18
N PHE A 8 14.41 5.61 -5.75
CA PHE A 8 13.27 6.18 -6.49
C PHE A 8 13.03 7.66 -6.20
N THR A 9 13.78 8.26 -5.26
CA THR A 9 13.59 9.67 -4.89
C THR A 9 13.77 10.58 -6.10
N GLY A 10 12.79 11.47 -6.34
CA GLY A 10 12.78 12.38 -7.48
C GLY A 10 11.98 11.86 -8.68
N ASN A 11 11.69 10.58 -8.78
CA ASN A 11 10.86 10.02 -9.86
C ASN A 11 9.46 10.62 -9.84
N LYS A 12 8.87 10.82 -11.02
CA LYS A 12 7.60 11.52 -11.18
C LYS A 12 6.43 10.77 -10.52
N TYR A 13 5.53 11.53 -9.90
CA TYR A 13 4.22 11.01 -9.52
C TYR A 13 3.27 11.07 -10.72
N ILE A 14 2.76 9.92 -11.16
CA ILE A 14 1.71 9.80 -12.18
C ILE A 14 0.70 8.76 -11.70
N ALA A 15 -0.56 9.19 -11.52
CA ALA A 15 -1.65 8.27 -11.17
C ALA A 15 -2.12 7.46 -12.37
N GLY A 16 -2.61 6.24 -12.11
CA GLY A 16 -3.30 5.43 -13.13
C GLY A 16 -2.39 4.82 -14.18
N THR A 17 -1.09 4.68 -13.94
CA THR A 17 -0.14 4.06 -14.88
C THR A 17 -0.45 2.59 -15.19
N LEU A 18 -1.26 1.94 -14.34
CA LEU A 18 -1.72 0.56 -14.55
C LEU A 18 -2.97 0.46 -15.45
N GLU A 19 -3.65 1.58 -15.71
CA GLU A 19 -4.93 1.62 -16.42
C GLU A 19 -4.77 1.62 -17.95
N GLN A 20 -3.95 0.68 -18.47
CA GLN A 20 -3.59 0.59 -19.88
C GLN A 20 -4.41 -0.48 -20.62
N GLY A 21 -5.34 -0.02 -21.47
CA GLY A 21 -6.09 -0.90 -22.36
C GLY A 21 -7.18 -1.74 -21.68
N SER A 22 -7.69 -2.74 -22.41
CA SER A 22 -8.73 -3.67 -21.96
C SER A 22 -8.17 -4.95 -21.33
N ASN A 23 -6.95 -5.31 -21.69
CA ASN A 23 -6.23 -6.44 -21.11
C ASN A 23 -5.45 -5.96 -19.89
N GLU A 24 -5.32 -6.78 -18.86
CA GLU A 24 -4.57 -6.49 -17.65
C GLU A 24 -3.09 -6.91 -17.85
N PRO A 25 -2.23 -6.07 -18.46
CA PRO A 25 -0.82 -6.40 -18.62
C PRO A 25 -0.08 -6.27 -17.28
N LEU A 26 1.02 -7.00 -17.11
CA LEU A 26 1.95 -6.71 -16.03
C LEU A 26 2.75 -5.45 -16.38
N VAL A 27 2.29 -4.31 -15.88
CA VAL A 27 2.99 -3.03 -16.11
C VAL A 27 4.15 -2.90 -15.15
N ILE A 28 5.34 -2.61 -15.70
CA ILE A 28 6.55 -2.28 -14.94
C ILE A 28 6.96 -0.87 -15.37
N ASN A 29 6.84 0.08 -14.44
CA ASN A 29 7.24 1.46 -14.68
C ASN A 29 8.00 1.95 -13.45
N THR A 30 9.30 2.15 -13.58
CA THR A 30 10.17 2.61 -12.50
C THR A 30 10.39 4.12 -12.52
N GLN A 31 9.84 4.84 -13.49
CA GLN A 31 10.04 6.27 -13.71
C GLN A 31 8.83 7.11 -13.28
N GLU A 32 7.63 6.57 -13.49
CA GLU A 32 6.36 7.25 -13.23
C GLU A 32 5.51 6.37 -12.32
N LEU A 33 5.29 6.82 -11.10
CA LEU A 33 4.78 6.03 -9.99
C LEU A 33 3.67 6.75 -9.25
N ASP A 34 2.63 6.04 -8.85
CA ASP A 34 1.78 6.45 -7.75
C ASP A 34 2.22 5.80 -6.44
N CYS A 35 1.52 6.07 -5.33
CA CYS A 35 1.93 5.54 -4.03
C CYS A 35 1.92 4.00 -3.97
N THR A 36 0.98 3.35 -4.63
CA THR A 36 0.86 1.89 -4.64
C THR A 36 1.93 1.26 -5.53
N THR A 37 2.06 1.73 -6.76
CA THR A 37 3.05 1.19 -7.71
C THR A 37 4.48 1.42 -7.23
N PHE A 38 4.76 2.53 -6.54
CA PHE A 38 6.04 2.76 -5.88
C PHE A 38 6.36 1.68 -4.84
N VAL A 39 5.42 1.42 -3.92
CA VAL A 39 5.62 0.41 -2.88
C VAL A 39 5.75 -1.00 -3.48
N GLU A 40 4.91 -1.35 -4.47
CA GLU A 40 4.98 -2.63 -5.16
C GLU A 40 6.33 -2.87 -5.84
N GLN A 41 6.90 -1.85 -6.52
CA GLN A 41 8.22 -1.97 -7.16
C GLN A 41 9.31 -2.23 -6.12
N VAL A 42 9.32 -1.47 -5.04
CA VAL A 42 10.31 -1.63 -3.95
C VAL A 42 10.21 -3.01 -3.31
N VAL A 43 8.98 -3.47 -3.01
CA VAL A 43 8.76 -4.80 -2.40
C VAL A 43 9.14 -5.92 -3.36
N ALA A 44 8.87 -5.77 -4.67
CA ALA A 44 9.27 -6.76 -5.67
C ALA A 44 10.79 -6.90 -5.77
N ILE A 45 11.52 -5.78 -5.78
CA ILE A 45 13.00 -5.77 -5.78
C ILE A 45 13.51 -6.39 -4.47
N TYR A 46 12.95 -5.98 -3.33
CA TYR A 46 13.31 -6.50 -2.02
C TYR A 46 13.14 -8.03 -1.94
N ALA A 47 11.99 -8.55 -2.37
CA ALA A 47 11.72 -9.98 -2.40
C ALA A 47 12.71 -10.73 -3.31
N THR A 48 13.05 -10.14 -4.47
CA THR A 48 14.01 -10.73 -5.42
C THR A 48 15.40 -10.87 -4.80
N VAL A 49 15.88 -9.82 -4.13
CA VAL A 49 17.18 -9.83 -3.45
C VAL A 49 17.19 -10.82 -2.28
N ASN A 50 16.12 -10.87 -1.49
CA ASN A 50 16.01 -11.80 -0.36
C ASN A 50 15.94 -13.27 -0.81
N GLU A 51 15.44 -13.52 -2.02
CA GLU A 51 15.49 -14.86 -2.64
C GLU A 51 16.88 -15.22 -3.22
N GLY A 52 17.86 -14.34 -3.06
CA GLY A 52 19.20 -14.51 -3.65
C GLY A 52 19.23 -14.42 -5.17
N LYS A 53 18.28 -13.68 -5.76
CA LYS A 53 18.12 -13.48 -7.21
C LYS A 53 18.45 -12.05 -7.60
N GLU A 54 18.84 -11.85 -8.86
CA GLU A 54 19.25 -10.53 -9.39
C GLU A 54 18.61 -10.23 -10.75
N GLY A 55 17.87 -11.19 -11.31
CA GLY A 55 17.34 -11.10 -12.67
C GLY A 55 16.10 -10.21 -12.77
N PHE A 56 16.01 -9.42 -13.84
CA PHE A 56 14.80 -8.63 -14.14
C PHE A 56 13.55 -9.52 -14.23
N ARG A 57 13.67 -10.73 -14.79
CA ARG A 57 12.54 -11.69 -14.86
C ARG A 57 12.09 -12.13 -13.48
N ASP A 58 13.00 -12.29 -12.51
CA ASP A 58 12.68 -12.67 -11.14
C ASP A 58 11.91 -11.54 -10.44
N MET A 59 12.35 -10.29 -10.65
CA MET A 59 11.64 -9.10 -10.16
C MET A 59 10.23 -9.00 -10.77
N CYS A 60 10.05 -9.25 -12.08
CA CYS A 60 8.74 -9.30 -12.71
C CYS A 60 7.85 -10.38 -12.09
N THR A 61 8.40 -11.55 -11.81
CA THR A 61 7.69 -12.65 -11.15
C THR A 61 7.23 -12.23 -9.76
N ASN A 62 8.11 -11.61 -8.98
CA ASN A 62 7.77 -11.11 -7.66
C ASN A 62 6.77 -9.97 -7.70
N LEU A 63 6.88 -9.04 -8.66
CA LEU A 63 5.88 -8.00 -8.87
C LEU A 63 4.49 -8.57 -9.20
N GLN A 64 4.43 -9.60 -10.05
CA GLN A 64 3.17 -10.28 -10.33
C GLN A 64 2.59 -10.96 -9.08
N ARG A 65 3.45 -11.63 -8.28
CA ARG A 65 3.03 -12.28 -7.02
C ARG A 65 2.38 -11.31 -6.04
N ILE A 66 2.92 -10.10 -5.90
CA ILE A 66 2.42 -9.12 -4.92
C ILE A 66 1.27 -8.25 -5.46
N ARG A 67 1.16 -8.05 -6.77
CA ARG A 67 0.10 -7.22 -7.38
C ARG A 67 -1.19 -7.97 -7.60
N TYR A 68 -1.11 -9.27 -7.86
CA TYR A 68 -2.27 -10.07 -8.24
C TYR A 68 -2.56 -11.16 -7.23
N ARG A 69 -3.83 -11.41 -7.01
CA ARG A 69 -4.36 -12.39 -6.07
C ARG A 69 -3.78 -13.79 -6.31
N GLY A 70 -3.10 -14.33 -5.29
CA GLY A 70 -2.36 -15.60 -5.40
C GLY A 70 -1.27 -15.61 -6.48
N GLY A 71 -0.81 -14.44 -6.93
CA GLY A 71 0.15 -14.31 -8.02
C GLY A 71 -0.40 -14.59 -9.42
N ILE A 72 -1.72 -14.77 -9.55
CA ILE A 72 -2.38 -15.13 -10.82
C ILE A 72 -3.00 -13.90 -11.47
N ARG A 73 -2.47 -13.48 -12.63
CA ARG A 73 -2.98 -12.38 -13.42
C ARG A 73 -4.06 -12.88 -14.38
N SER A 74 -5.32 -12.57 -14.08
CA SER A 74 -6.49 -13.01 -14.86
C SER A 74 -7.53 -11.89 -15.01
N GLY A 75 -7.09 -10.71 -15.50
CA GLY A 75 -7.93 -9.53 -15.67
C GLY A 75 -7.97 -8.63 -14.44
N TYR A 76 -8.71 -7.52 -14.57
CA TYR A 76 -8.73 -6.40 -13.62
C TYR A 76 -9.09 -6.82 -12.18
N ALA A 77 -10.09 -7.68 -11.97
CA ALA A 77 -10.51 -8.12 -10.64
C ALA A 77 -9.49 -9.03 -9.93
N SER A 78 -8.50 -9.56 -10.65
CA SER A 78 -7.40 -10.31 -10.04
C SER A 78 -6.37 -9.41 -9.34
N ARG A 79 -6.33 -8.11 -9.67
CA ARG A 79 -5.46 -7.13 -9.03
C ARG A 79 -5.91 -6.92 -7.57
N LEU A 80 -4.97 -6.77 -6.67
CA LEU A 80 -5.23 -6.51 -5.24
C LEU A 80 -5.43 -5.01 -5.06
N HIS A 81 -6.66 -4.53 -5.23
CA HIS A 81 -7.00 -3.11 -5.24
C HIS A 81 -7.01 -2.44 -3.87
N TYR A 82 -7.25 -3.21 -2.80
CA TYR A 82 -7.26 -2.71 -1.42
C TYR A 82 -6.01 -3.17 -0.68
N ILE A 83 -5.44 -2.29 0.13
CA ILE A 83 -4.22 -2.61 0.87
C ILE A 83 -4.46 -3.74 1.87
N SER A 84 -5.64 -3.84 2.48
CA SER A 84 -5.96 -4.98 3.36
C SER A 84 -5.95 -6.31 2.62
N GLN A 85 -6.41 -6.36 1.36
CA GLN A 85 -6.32 -7.57 0.53
C GLN A 85 -4.88 -7.85 0.10
N TRP A 86 -4.14 -6.80 -0.28
CA TRP A 86 -2.75 -6.87 -0.69
C TRP A 86 -1.86 -7.43 0.43
N ILE A 87 -2.05 -6.96 1.67
CA ILE A 87 -1.36 -7.45 2.86
C ILE A 87 -1.71 -8.91 3.15
N ALA A 88 -3.00 -9.24 3.15
CA ALA A 88 -3.45 -10.60 3.45
C ALA A 88 -2.89 -11.63 2.45
N ASP A 89 -2.79 -11.26 1.18
CA ASP A 89 -2.23 -12.11 0.13
C ASP A 89 -0.71 -12.21 0.25
N SER A 90 -0.01 -11.09 0.40
CA SER A 90 1.44 -11.04 0.54
C SER A 90 1.95 -11.73 1.81
N ALA A 91 1.16 -11.71 2.89
CA ALA A 91 1.47 -12.46 4.12
C ALA A 91 1.37 -13.97 3.93
N LYS A 92 0.35 -14.46 3.20
CA LYS A 92 0.22 -15.88 2.81
C LYS A 92 1.40 -16.35 1.95
N GLN A 93 1.93 -15.46 1.13
CA GLN A 93 3.09 -15.72 0.27
C GLN A 93 4.43 -15.53 0.99
N HIS A 94 4.43 -15.22 2.29
CA HIS A 94 5.62 -14.99 3.13
C HIS A 94 6.53 -13.86 2.64
N ILE A 95 5.98 -12.84 1.98
CA ILE A 95 6.75 -11.67 1.47
C ILE A 95 6.82 -10.59 2.55
N ILE A 96 5.67 -10.25 3.14
CA ILE A 96 5.54 -9.25 4.21
C ILE A 96 4.58 -9.75 5.29
N HIS A 97 4.60 -9.12 6.45
CA HIS A 97 3.66 -9.39 7.53
C HIS A 97 3.28 -8.11 8.24
N GLU A 98 2.09 -8.06 8.83
CA GLU A 98 1.70 -6.98 9.73
C GLU A 98 2.44 -7.14 11.05
N ILE A 99 2.95 -6.04 11.61
CA ILE A 99 3.68 -6.06 12.89
C ILE A 99 2.72 -6.17 14.08
N ASP A 100 3.22 -6.60 15.22
CA ASP A 100 2.50 -6.45 16.49
C ASP A 100 2.62 -5.00 16.99
N TYR A 101 1.50 -4.36 17.25
CA TYR A 101 1.45 -2.97 17.71
C TYR A 101 1.55 -2.82 19.23
N GLY A 102 1.47 -3.94 19.98
CA GLY A 102 1.50 -3.91 21.45
C GLY A 102 0.44 -2.96 22.04
N PRO A 103 0.76 -2.21 23.09
CA PRO A 103 -0.21 -1.38 23.80
C PRO A 103 -0.69 -0.13 23.04
N VAL A 104 0.02 0.28 21.97
CA VAL A 104 -0.35 1.46 21.17
C VAL A 104 -1.37 1.13 20.08
N GLY A 105 -1.57 -0.16 19.81
CA GLY A 105 -2.54 -0.63 18.81
C GLY A 105 -3.99 -0.44 19.22
N ARG A 106 -4.86 -0.24 18.22
CA ARG A 106 -6.32 -0.24 18.36
C ARG A 106 -6.93 -1.09 17.26
N THR A 107 -8.09 -1.68 17.52
CA THR A 107 -8.83 -2.49 16.54
C THR A 107 -9.39 -1.62 15.42
N LEU A 108 -9.30 -2.13 14.20
CA LEU A 108 -9.84 -1.53 12.98
C LEU A 108 -10.67 -2.58 12.24
N PRO A 109 -12.00 -2.50 12.25
CA PRO A 109 -12.84 -3.39 11.46
C PRO A 109 -12.64 -3.09 9.97
N ILE A 110 -12.50 -4.15 9.17
CA ILE A 110 -12.38 -4.06 7.71
C ILE A 110 -13.76 -4.24 7.08
N ASP A 111 -14.24 -3.19 6.42
CA ASP A 111 -15.52 -3.18 5.70
C ASP A 111 -15.31 -2.52 4.33
N LEU A 112 -14.99 -3.33 3.31
CA LEU A 112 -14.65 -2.86 1.98
C LEU A 112 -15.89 -2.88 1.07
N HIS A 113 -16.19 -1.73 0.45
CA HIS A 113 -17.24 -1.60 -0.56
C HIS A 113 -17.11 -0.33 -1.43
N TYR A 114 -15.96 0.35 -1.34
CA TYR A 114 -15.77 1.64 -2.01
C TYR A 114 -15.82 1.53 -3.53
N MET A 115 -15.08 0.59 -4.12
CA MET A 115 -15.01 0.45 -5.58
C MET A 115 -16.33 0.03 -6.19
N SER A 116 -17.01 -0.97 -5.60
CA SER A 116 -18.30 -1.46 -6.12
C SER A 116 -19.43 -0.42 -6.02
N THR A 117 -19.32 0.52 -5.07
CA THR A 117 -20.34 1.60 -4.86
C THR A 117 -19.96 2.92 -5.53
N HIS A 118 -18.72 3.12 -5.98
CA HIS A 118 -18.23 4.33 -6.64
C HIS A 118 -17.70 4.03 -8.05
N THR A 119 -18.42 3.24 -8.81
CA THR A 119 -17.99 2.71 -10.12
C THR A 119 -17.61 3.81 -11.12
N ALA A 120 -18.21 5.00 -11.02
CA ALA A 120 -17.88 6.15 -11.86
C ALA A 120 -16.43 6.65 -11.69
N SER A 121 -15.78 6.33 -10.55
CA SER A 121 -14.39 6.69 -10.28
C SER A 121 -13.37 5.74 -10.92
N TYR A 122 -13.82 4.62 -11.48
CA TYR A 122 -12.97 3.55 -12.01
C TYR A 122 -13.33 3.22 -13.46
N LYS A 123 -12.49 3.63 -14.40
CA LYS A 123 -12.74 3.48 -15.85
C LYS A 123 -13.19 2.06 -16.24
N GLN A 124 -12.57 1.02 -15.66
CA GLN A 124 -12.87 -0.39 -15.98
C GLN A 124 -14.21 -0.86 -15.41
N LEU A 125 -14.73 -0.18 -14.38
CA LEU A 125 -16.02 -0.54 -13.77
C LEU A 125 -17.20 0.16 -14.42
N GLN A 126 -16.97 1.25 -15.15
CA GLN A 126 -18.04 2.03 -15.79
C GLN A 126 -18.77 1.15 -16.83
N GLY A 127 -20.09 0.95 -16.63
CA GLY A 127 -20.91 0.14 -17.52
C GLY A 127 -20.66 -1.36 -17.50
N ASN A 128 -19.78 -1.87 -16.63
CA ASN A 128 -19.41 -3.27 -16.56
C ASN A 128 -19.90 -3.94 -15.26
N SER A 129 -21.20 -4.30 -15.23
CA SER A 129 -21.81 -4.92 -14.07
C SER A 129 -21.18 -6.25 -13.65
N THR A 130 -20.68 -7.04 -14.60
CA THR A 130 -19.98 -8.30 -14.31
C THR A 130 -18.73 -8.03 -13.49
N LEU A 131 -17.89 -7.11 -13.92
CA LEU A 131 -16.66 -6.75 -13.22
C LEU A 131 -16.94 -6.10 -11.86
N VAL A 132 -17.99 -5.26 -11.77
CA VAL A 132 -18.45 -4.69 -10.49
C VAL A 132 -18.82 -5.81 -9.49
N ASN A 133 -19.54 -6.85 -9.95
CA ASN A 133 -19.91 -7.98 -9.11
C ASN A 133 -18.70 -8.79 -8.66
N GLU A 134 -17.69 -8.96 -9.50
CA GLU A 134 -16.43 -9.61 -9.13
C GLU A 134 -15.68 -8.82 -8.05
N ILE A 135 -15.54 -7.51 -8.22
CA ILE A 135 -14.94 -6.64 -7.19
C ILE A 135 -15.73 -6.73 -5.88
N ALA A 136 -17.07 -6.59 -5.93
CA ALA A 136 -17.93 -6.69 -4.76
C ALA A 136 -17.79 -8.04 -4.03
N LYS A 137 -17.56 -9.14 -4.76
CA LYS A 137 -17.28 -10.46 -4.16
C LYS A 137 -15.99 -10.40 -3.33
N TRP A 138 -14.93 -9.80 -3.85
CA TRP A 138 -13.65 -9.69 -3.15
C TRP A 138 -13.71 -8.69 -1.98
N GLU A 139 -14.50 -7.63 -2.08
CA GLU A 139 -14.79 -6.73 -0.97
C GLU A 139 -15.48 -7.47 0.17
N ARG A 140 -16.58 -8.19 -0.12
CA ARG A 140 -17.30 -8.98 0.89
C ARG A 140 -16.45 -10.08 1.54
N ALA A 141 -15.47 -10.63 0.85
CA ALA A 141 -14.56 -11.62 1.43
C ALA A 141 -13.70 -11.08 2.59
N MET A 142 -13.66 -9.75 2.76
CA MET A 142 -12.96 -9.09 3.87
C MET A 142 -13.89 -8.69 5.03
N HIS A 143 -15.21 -8.85 4.89
CA HIS A 143 -16.16 -8.50 5.95
C HIS A 143 -15.94 -9.35 7.21
N GLY A 144 -15.99 -8.70 8.36
CA GLY A 144 -15.82 -9.36 9.66
C GLY A 144 -14.35 -9.63 10.02
N ILE A 145 -13.40 -9.23 9.17
CA ILE A 145 -11.98 -9.27 9.54
C ILE A 145 -11.67 -8.04 10.40
N GLU A 146 -11.02 -8.28 11.52
CA GLU A 146 -10.44 -7.22 12.34
C GLU A 146 -8.95 -7.09 12.03
N ALA A 147 -8.53 -5.88 11.75
CA ALA A 147 -7.13 -5.48 11.70
C ALA A 147 -6.79 -4.61 12.92
N ALA A 148 -5.53 -4.26 13.05
CA ALA A 148 -5.10 -3.29 14.04
C ALA A 148 -4.43 -2.09 13.36
N TYR A 149 -4.36 -0.96 14.06
CA TYR A 149 -3.68 0.24 13.58
C TYR A 149 -3.14 1.06 14.76
N ILE A 150 -2.16 1.90 14.50
CA ILE A 150 -1.65 2.90 15.44
C ILE A 150 -2.42 4.21 15.18
N PRO A 151 -3.21 4.73 16.15
CA PRO A 151 -3.91 6.00 15.99
C PRO A 151 -2.94 7.17 15.76
N LYS A 152 -3.36 8.18 15.00
CA LYS A 152 -2.48 9.31 14.66
C LYS A 152 -1.94 10.09 15.86
N GLN A 153 -2.62 10.08 17.01
CA GLN A 153 -2.16 10.69 18.25
C GLN A 153 -0.93 9.99 18.83
N GLU A 154 -0.84 8.67 18.65
CA GLU A 154 0.31 7.87 19.09
C GLU A 154 1.58 8.17 18.26
N LEU A 155 1.43 8.77 17.07
CA LEU A 155 2.56 9.14 16.20
C LEU A 155 3.43 10.29 16.75
N LEU A 156 3.04 10.86 17.88
CA LEU A 156 3.88 11.81 18.66
C LEU A 156 4.95 11.10 19.48
N ARG A 157 4.87 9.80 19.65
CA ARG A 157 5.83 8.97 20.39
C ARG A 157 7.17 8.87 19.67
N THR A 158 8.19 8.56 20.43
CA THR A 158 9.56 8.37 19.95
C THR A 158 9.79 6.96 19.38
N ALA A 159 10.93 6.75 18.75
CA ALA A 159 11.34 5.47 18.17
C ALA A 159 11.40 4.31 19.19
N ASN A 160 11.65 4.60 20.46
CA ASN A 160 11.69 3.57 21.52
C ASN A 160 10.29 3.18 22.02
N GLU A 161 9.27 3.94 21.67
CA GLU A 161 7.89 3.76 22.14
C GLU A 161 6.97 3.20 21.04
N LEU A 162 7.38 3.28 19.78
CA LEU A 162 6.64 2.72 18.64
C LEU A 162 7.37 1.52 18.03
N PRO A 163 6.68 0.42 17.74
CA PRO A 163 7.30 -0.77 17.12
C PRO A 163 7.55 -0.61 15.61
N VAL A 164 7.86 0.60 15.16
CA VAL A 164 8.05 0.97 13.76
C VAL A 164 9.54 1.18 13.47
N TYR A 165 10.07 0.54 12.45
CA TYR A 165 11.47 0.63 12.05
C TYR A 165 11.63 1.26 10.67
N ASP A 166 12.83 1.75 10.40
CA ASP A 166 13.20 2.25 9.08
C ASP A 166 12.98 1.19 8.00
N GLY A 167 12.26 1.56 6.96
CA GLY A 167 11.92 0.67 5.85
C GLY A 167 10.67 -0.18 6.05
N ASP A 168 9.97 -0.06 7.18
CA ASP A 168 8.63 -0.62 7.30
C ASP A 168 7.68 0.08 6.31
N ILE A 169 6.73 -0.66 5.78
CA ILE A 169 5.67 -0.12 4.93
C ILE A 169 4.62 0.51 5.82
N ILE A 170 4.23 1.75 5.54
CA ILE A 170 3.19 2.48 6.25
C ILE A 170 1.99 2.68 5.34
N ALA A 171 0.81 2.28 5.79
CA ALA A 171 -0.47 2.55 5.13
C ALA A 171 -1.32 3.48 6.00
N LEU A 172 -1.74 4.63 5.45
CA LEU A 172 -2.52 5.63 6.18
C LEU A 172 -3.99 5.24 6.23
N THR A 173 -4.48 4.86 7.42
CA THR A 173 -5.85 4.42 7.65
C THR A 173 -6.84 5.57 7.53
N THR A 174 -8.10 5.24 7.21
CA THR A 174 -9.13 6.25 6.95
C THR A 174 -10.48 5.86 7.58
N ASN A 175 -11.32 6.88 7.81
CA ASN A 175 -12.74 6.73 8.19
C ASN A 175 -13.69 6.93 6.98
N ILE A 176 -13.17 7.00 5.77
CA ILE A 176 -14.00 6.99 4.55
C ILE A 176 -14.68 5.62 4.46
N LYS A 177 -16.01 5.61 4.41
CA LYS A 177 -16.80 4.37 4.35
C LYS A 177 -16.41 3.52 3.15
N GLY A 178 -16.19 2.25 3.38
CA GLY A 178 -15.85 1.28 2.35
C GLY A 178 -14.41 1.28 1.88
N LEU A 179 -13.56 2.17 2.42
CA LEU A 179 -12.13 2.28 2.09
C LEU A 179 -11.28 1.96 3.33
N ASP A 180 -10.17 1.27 3.16
CA ASP A 180 -9.24 0.90 4.25
C ASP A 180 -8.12 1.91 4.45
N VAL A 181 -7.48 2.35 3.36
CA VAL A 181 -6.38 3.31 3.40
C VAL A 181 -6.47 4.34 2.29
N THR A 182 -5.85 5.51 2.50
CA THR A 182 -5.80 6.60 1.53
C THR A 182 -4.43 6.79 0.91
N HIS A 183 -3.40 6.20 1.50
CA HIS A 183 -2.02 6.40 1.05
C HIS A 183 -1.08 5.35 1.63
N ILE A 184 0.05 5.10 0.96
CA ILE A 184 1.07 4.12 1.38
C ILE A 184 2.47 4.65 1.06
N GLY A 185 3.47 4.23 1.85
CA GLY A 185 4.88 4.59 1.68
C GLY A 185 5.77 3.82 2.66
N PHE A 186 7.00 4.29 2.88
CA PHE A 186 7.98 3.67 3.77
C PHE A 186 8.30 4.57 4.95
N ALA A 187 8.43 3.95 6.13
CA ALA A 187 8.85 4.61 7.36
C ALA A 187 10.33 5.00 7.32
N PHE A 188 10.65 6.16 7.88
CA PHE A 188 12.00 6.47 8.34
C PHE A 188 11.94 7.39 9.55
N TRP A 189 12.92 7.23 10.44
CA TRP A 189 13.08 8.08 11.60
C TRP A 189 14.08 9.19 11.34
N GLU A 190 13.70 10.42 11.65
CA GLU A 190 14.58 11.58 11.56
C GLU A 190 14.36 12.49 12.77
N ASN A 191 15.44 12.84 13.49
CA ASN A 191 15.41 13.68 14.69
C ASN A 191 14.38 13.20 15.74
N GLY A 192 14.27 11.87 15.92
CA GLY A 192 13.35 11.24 16.88
C GLY A 192 11.88 11.29 16.49
N LYS A 193 11.55 11.68 15.26
CA LYS A 193 10.19 11.72 14.71
C LYS A 193 10.03 10.76 13.56
N LEU A 194 8.85 10.16 13.44
CA LEU A 194 8.52 9.24 12.36
C LEU A 194 8.09 10.02 11.11
N HIS A 195 8.75 9.76 10.00
CA HIS A 195 8.50 10.35 8.69
C HIS A 195 8.12 9.29 7.66
N MET A 196 7.78 9.70 6.46
CA MET A 196 7.42 8.82 5.35
C MET A 196 8.16 9.19 4.07
N LEU A 197 8.76 8.17 3.43
CA LEU A 197 9.23 8.23 2.05
C LEU A 197 8.12 7.68 1.16
N HIS A 198 7.59 8.50 0.23
CA HIS A 198 6.42 8.15 -0.56
C HIS A 198 6.37 8.84 -1.92
N ALA A 199 5.60 8.28 -2.86
CA ALA A 199 5.22 8.99 -4.07
C ALA A 199 4.11 9.99 -3.73
N SER A 200 4.46 11.27 -3.68
CA SER A 200 3.59 12.37 -3.26
C SER A 200 2.89 13.02 -4.45
N SER A 201 1.55 12.92 -4.51
CA SER A 201 0.76 13.64 -5.52
C SER A 201 0.89 15.16 -5.39
N ALA A 202 1.00 15.67 -4.17
CA ALA A 202 1.16 17.10 -3.89
C ALA A 202 2.52 17.65 -4.34
N ALA A 203 3.59 16.83 -4.19
CA ALA A 203 4.94 17.20 -4.64
C ALA A 203 5.21 16.83 -6.12
N GLY A 204 4.33 16.04 -6.74
CA GLY A 204 4.49 15.53 -8.10
C GLY A 204 5.64 14.53 -8.28
N LYS A 205 6.18 13.96 -7.20
CA LYS A 205 7.32 13.05 -7.22
C LYS A 205 7.47 12.21 -5.95
N VAL A 206 8.37 11.22 -6.00
CA VAL A 206 8.80 10.47 -4.82
C VAL A 206 9.69 11.35 -3.95
N ILE A 207 9.34 11.46 -2.67
CA ILE A 207 10.06 12.30 -1.70
C ILE A 207 10.22 11.61 -0.33
N LYS A 208 11.26 11.99 0.40
CA LYS A 208 11.25 11.96 1.86
C LYS A 208 10.45 13.16 2.33
N ASP A 209 9.27 12.94 2.96
CA ASP A 209 8.45 14.08 3.39
C ASP A 209 9.13 14.80 4.56
N HIS A 210 9.27 16.12 4.45
CA HIS A 210 9.84 16.96 5.50
C HIS A 210 8.93 17.04 6.74
N LYS A 211 7.62 16.79 6.58
CA LYS A 211 6.68 16.68 7.70
C LYS A 211 6.77 15.29 8.31
N ASN A 212 6.87 15.22 9.63
CA ASN A 212 6.65 13.95 10.31
C ASN A 212 5.21 13.46 10.10
N LEU A 213 4.97 12.18 10.34
CA LEU A 213 3.66 11.55 10.07
C LEU A 213 2.51 12.16 10.87
N TYR A 214 2.75 12.63 12.09
CA TYR A 214 1.72 13.32 12.85
C TYR A 214 1.33 14.64 12.16
N GLU A 215 2.32 15.47 11.82
CA GLU A 215 2.08 16.75 11.13
C GLU A 215 1.43 16.55 9.76
N TYR A 216 1.81 15.49 9.05
CA TYR A 216 1.20 15.11 7.78
C TYR A 216 -0.30 14.81 7.92
N GLN A 217 -0.71 14.17 9.03
CA GLN A 217 -2.09 13.70 9.24
C GLN A 217 -2.96 14.63 10.10
N LYS A 218 -2.38 15.47 10.99
CA LYS A 218 -3.11 16.19 12.05
C LYS A 218 -4.33 16.96 11.57
N ASN A 219 -4.26 17.58 10.40
CA ASN A 219 -5.33 18.39 9.82
C ASN A 219 -6.19 17.63 8.79
N LYS A 220 -5.90 16.37 8.53
CA LYS A 220 -6.66 15.54 7.60
C LYS A 220 -7.72 14.75 8.36
N LYS A 221 -8.98 15.25 8.32
CA LYS A 221 -10.10 14.67 9.07
C LYS A 221 -10.37 13.20 8.74
N ASN A 222 -10.09 12.79 7.51
CA ASN A 222 -10.34 11.43 7.04
C ASN A 222 -9.19 10.46 7.32
N GLN A 223 -8.05 10.92 7.82
CA GLN A 223 -6.94 10.03 8.20
C GLN A 223 -6.98 9.76 9.71
N THR A 224 -6.94 8.50 10.10
CA THR A 224 -7.14 8.05 11.48
C THR A 224 -5.85 7.59 12.15
N GLY A 225 -4.86 7.14 11.39
CA GLY A 225 -3.59 6.63 11.88
C GLY A 225 -2.84 5.84 10.82
N ILE A 226 -2.12 4.82 11.24
CA ILE A 226 -1.32 3.99 10.33
C ILE A 226 -1.46 2.49 10.62
N ARG A 227 -1.40 1.68 9.57
CA ARG A 227 -1.02 0.26 9.64
C ARG A 227 0.42 0.12 9.19
N VAL A 228 1.13 -0.85 9.73
CA VAL A 228 2.57 -1.03 9.50
C VAL A 228 2.86 -2.47 9.13
N PHE A 229 3.65 -2.67 8.09
CA PHE A 229 4.00 -3.97 7.56
C PHE A 229 5.50 -4.07 7.34
N ARG A 230 6.05 -5.24 7.56
CA ARG A 230 7.49 -5.50 7.50
C ARG A 230 7.80 -6.63 6.53
N GLY A 231 8.88 -6.49 5.78
CA GLY A 231 9.42 -7.56 4.96
C GLY A 231 9.93 -8.74 5.81
N LYS A 232 9.80 -9.92 5.27
CA LYS A 232 10.35 -11.15 5.87
C LYS A 232 11.74 -11.43 5.36
#